data_d483dff9255fd45510cd8108894da535
#
_entry.id   d483dff9255fd45510cd8108894da535
#
_cell.length_a   1.000
_cell.length_b   1.000
_cell.length_c   1.000
_cell.angle_alpha   90.00
_cell.angle_beta   90.00
_cell.angle_gamma   90.00
#
_symmetry.space_group_name_H-M   'P 1'
#
loop_
_entity.id
_entity.type
_entity.pdbx_description
1 polymer ?
#
loop_
_entity_poly.entity_id
_entity_poly.type
_entity_poly.pdbx_seq_one_letter_code
_entity_poly.pdbx_strand_id
1 'polypeptide(L)'
;MKTGYLIDMDGVIYRENQLIPGARDFVEALIGSGAPFVFLTNNSAPTPEDLSVRLGHLGIPGLSSRHFYTSALNTADFLGETHPGCTVFVIGEGGLLTALHERRIPNDGLHPSYVVVGEGAVSMEKLAKAHSCIEGGARLLATNPDNWCPVSSEGTRPGAGATAAFLEASTGRRAYYLGKPNGYMFHRARRKLVEMTGGSSLEEIVMIGDTMETDIRGAIEAGLHAYLVLSGSTQAESLIDYVYQPTRVLGSVADLIEELRSGKPSSRLDSPVFSLPGVKRRRVGNRHQTDIQVHNKPRPRAPMTR
;
A
#
# COMPACT_ATOMS: atom_id res chain seq x y z
N MET A 1 14.74 -19.75 9.63
CA MET A 1 14.83 -18.34 9.23
C MET A 1 13.58 -17.62 9.67
N LYS A 2 13.70 -16.42 10.22
CA LYS A 2 12.53 -15.70 10.75
C LYS A 2 12.11 -14.64 9.71
N THR A 3 11.08 -14.98 8.93
CA THR A 3 10.50 -14.10 7.92
C THR A 3 9.41 -13.22 8.52
N GLY A 4 9.43 -11.92 8.25
CA GLY A 4 8.39 -10.97 8.60
C GLY A 4 7.54 -10.59 7.39
N TYR A 5 6.26 -10.28 7.61
CA TYR A 5 5.32 -9.99 6.53
C TYR A 5 4.73 -8.59 6.68
N LEU A 6 4.83 -7.79 5.63
CA LEU A 6 4.03 -6.59 5.39
C LEU A 6 2.92 -6.98 4.41
N ILE A 7 1.68 -6.69 4.71
CA ILE A 7 0.55 -7.24 3.97
C ILE A 7 -0.42 -6.10 3.66
N ASP A 8 -0.69 -5.86 2.38
CA ASP A 8 -1.77 -4.96 2.01
C ASP A 8 -3.14 -5.55 2.37
N MET A 9 -4.17 -4.75 2.36
CA MET A 9 -5.49 -5.15 2.83
C MET A 9 -6.51 -5.26 1.70
N ASP A 10 -6.78 -4.16 0.99
CA ASP A 10 -7.73 -4.14 -0.12
C ASP A 10 -7.21 -4.95 -1.31
N GLY A 11 -8.00 -5.86 -1.85
CA GLY A 11 -7.56 -6.76 -2.92
C GLY A 11 -6.69 -7.94 -2.48
N VAL A 12 -6.20 -7.95 -1.22
CA VAL A 12 -5.33 -8.98 -0.64
C VAL A 12 -6.07 -9.80 0.43
N ILE A 13 -6.66 -9.14 1.40
CA ILE A 13 -7.39 -9.78 2.51
C ILE A 13 -8.89 -9.73 2.28
N TYR A 14 -9.38 -8.61 1.80
CA TYR A 14 -10.79 -8.41 1.46
C TYR A 14 -10.92 -7.55 0.20
N ARG A 15 -12.09 -7.59 -0.39
CA ARG A 15 -12.55 -6.63 -1.39
C ARG A 15 -13.91 -6.12 -0.92
N GLU A 16 -14.05 -4.82 -0.74
CA GLU A 16 -15.24 -4.22 -0.11
C GLU A 16 -15.53 -4.85 1.27
N ASN A 17 -16.66 -5.53 1.41
CA ASN A 17 -17.09 -6.19 2.65
C ASN A 17 -17.01 -7.73 2.59
N GLN A 18 -16.20 -8.28 1.68
CA GLN A 18 -16.05 -9.72 1.52
C GLN A 18 -14.59 -10.13 1.62
N LEU A 19 -14.30 -11.18 2.37
CA LEU A 19 -12.97 -11.76 2.41
C LEU A 19 -12.58 -12.36 1.05
N ILE A 20 -11.34 -12.17 0.66
CA ILE A 20 -10.73 -12.94 -0.43
C ILE A 20 -10.70 -14.41 0.01
N PRO A 21 -11.08 -15.36 -0.89
CA PRO A 21 -11.05 -16.78 -0.57
C PRO A 21 -9.68 -17.23 -0.02
N GLY A 22 -9.68 -17.88 1.14
CA GLY A 22 -8.48 -18.31 1.85
C GLY A 22 -7.80 -17.25 2.72
N ALA A 23 -8.22 -15.99 2.70
CA ALA A 23 -7.61 -14.93 3.52
C ALA A 23 -7.71 -15.21 5.03
N ARG A 24 -8.84 -15.77 5.50
CA ARG A 24 -8.99 -16.18 6.89
C ARG A 24 -7.95 -17.23 7.27
N ASP A 25 -7.86 -18.31 6.52
CA ASP A 25 -6.95 -19.43 6.80
C ASP A 25 -5.49 -19.00 6.72
N PHE A 26 -5.18 -18.04 5.83
CA PHE A 26 -3.86 -17.42 5.72
C PHE A 26 -3.49 -16.66 7.00
N VAL A 27 -4.38 -15.80 7.52
CA VAL A 27 -4.13 -15.05 8.76
C VAL A 27 -4.05 -15.99 9.95
N GLU A 28 -4.90 -17.01 10.03
CA GLU A 28 -4.81 -18.05 11.05
C GLU A 28 -3.47 -18.81 10.98
N ALA A 29 -2.96 -19.11 9.77
CA ALA A 29 -1.65 -19.73 9.58
C ALA A 29 -0.50 -18.80 10.00
N LEU A 30 -0.57 -17.49 9.71
CA LEU A 30 0.39 -16.50 10.20
C LEU A 30 0.45 -16.47 11.73
N ILE A 31 -0.70 -16.39 12.38
CA ILE A 31 -0.79 -16.39 13.85
C ILE A 31 -0.24 -17.71 14.40
N GLY A 32 -0.63 -18.83 13.82
CA GLY A 32 -0.19 -20.18 14.25
C GLY A 32 1.30 -20.43 14.05
N SER A 33 1.91 -19.88 13.04
CA SER A 33 3.36 -19.98 12.78
C SER A 33 4.20 -19.08 13.69
N GLY A 34 3.59 -18.10 14.36
CA GLY A 34 4.30 -17.08 15.15
C GLY A 34 5.13 -16.11 14.29
N ALA A 35 4.92 -16.07 12.98
CA ALA A 35 5.56 -15.12 12.09
C ALA A 35 5.09 -13.69 12.39
N PRO A 36 5.99 -12.72 12.57
CA PRO A 36 5.59 -11.33 12.77
C PRO A 36 5.00 -10.77 11.47
N PHE A 37 3.86 -10.09 11.58
CA PHE A 37 3.22 -9.47 10.44
C PHE A 37 2.55 -8.15 10.79
N VAL A 38 2.46 -7.25 9.80
CA VAL A 38 1.77 -5.97 9.89
C VAL A 38 0.97 -5.77 8.61
N PHE A 39 -0.31 -5.46 8.75
CA PHE A 39 -1.13 -4.95 7.67
C PHE A 39 -0.73 -3.51 7.36
N LEU A 40 -0.31 -3.26 6.12
CA LEU A 40 0.21 -1.99 5.64
C LEU A 40 -0.74 -1.39 4.60
N THR A 41 -1.52 -0.39 4.97
CA THR A 41 -2.57 0.17 4.10
C THR A 41 -2.40 1.65 3.82
N ASN A 42 -2.72 2.06 2.58
CA ASN A 42 -2.82 3.46 2.20
C ASN A 42 -4.09 4.14 2.74
N ASN A 43 -5.08 3.37 3.17
CA ASN A 43 -6.31 3.92 3.72
C ASN A 43 -6.04 4.68 5.03
N SER A 44 -6.33 5.96 5.06
CA SER A 44 -6.11 6.86 6.20
C SER A 44 -7.38 7.16 7.00
N ALA A 45 -8.55 6.69 6.54
CA ALA A 45 -9.82 6.98 7.19
C ALA A 45 -10.06 6.18 8.48
N PRO A 46 -9.84 4.83 8.51
CA PRO A 46 -10.03 4.06 9.72
C PRO A 46 -8.82 4.16 10.67
N THR A 47 -9.09 4.02 11.97
CA THR A 47 -8.04 3.75 12.96
C THR A 47 -7.59 2.28 12.89
N PRO A 48 -6.44 1.91 13.47
CA PRO A 48 -6.05 0.52 13.66
C PRO A 48 -7.08 -0.31 14.43
N GLU A 49 -7.75 0.29 15.39
CA GLU A 49 -8.83 -0.31 16.16
C GLU A 49 -10.04 -0.63 15.28
N ASP A 50 -10.48 0.33 14.45
CA ASP A 50 -11.57 0.12 13.50
C ASP A 50 -11.27 -1.03 12.54
N LEU A 51 -10.02 -1.11 12.04
CA LEU A 51 -9.58 -2.20 11.16
C LEU A 51 -9.59 -3.55 11.87
N SER A 52 -9.16 -3.59 13.14
CA SER A 52 -9.21 -4.81 13.96
C SER A 52 -10.65 -5.30 14.15
N VAL A 53 -11.56 -4.40 14.50
CA VAL A 53 -12.98 -4.70 14.66
C VAL A 53 -13.61 -5.15 13.34
N ARG A 54 -13.30 -4.45 12.24
CA ARG A 54 -13.80 -4.80 10.90
C ARG A 54 -13.38 -6.20 10.48
N LEU A 55 -12.09 -6.56 10.63
CA LEU A 55 -11.62 -7.90 10.30
C LEU A 55 -12.23 -8.96 11.20
N GLY A 56 -12.46 -8.66 12.49
CA GLY A 56 -13.22 -9.53 13.40
C GLY A 56 -14.63 -9.83 12.91
N HIS A 57 -15.38 -8.80 12.45
CA HIS A 57 -16.71 -8.95 11.88
C HIS A 57 -16.69 -9.73 10.55
N LEU A 58 -15.63 -9.62 9.76
CA LEU A 58 -15.44 -10.39 8.53
C LEU A 58 -15.01 -11.85 8.79
N GLY A 59 -14.79 -12.25 10.05
CA GLY A 59 -14.46 -13.61 10.44
C GLY A 59 -12.97 -13.88 10.68
N ILE A 60 -12.16 -12.86 10.85
CA ILE A 60 -10.72 -12.95 11.24
C ILE A 60 -10.55 -12.39 12.66
N PRO A 61 -10.80 -13.19 13.71
CA PRO A 61 -10.63 -12.76 15.10
C PRO A 61 -9.14 -12.77 15.52
N GLY A 62 -8.86 -12.22 16.71
CA GLY A 62 -7.53 -12.32 17.33
C GLY A 62 -6.53 -11.26 16.90
N LEU A 63 -6.93 -10.33 16.04
CA LEU A 63 -6.13 -9.17 15.67
C LEU A 63 -6.31 -8.04 16.70
N SER A 64 -5.32 -7.16 16.78
CA SER A 64 -5.36 -5.94 17.60
C SER A 64 -4.70 -4.79 16.83
N SER A 65 -4.86 -3.56 17.29
CA SER A 65 -4.28 -2.36 16.65
C SER A 65 -2.79 -2.47 16.33
N ARG A 66 -2.03 -3.24 17.10
CA ARG A 66 -0.60 -3.46 16.85
C ARG A 66 -0.29 -4.10 15.48
N HIS A 67 -1.25 -4.84 14.90
CA HIS A 67 -1.08 -5.52 13.62
C HIS A 67 -1.31 -4.59 12.41
N PHE A 68 -1.66 -3.34 12.62
CA PHE A 68 -1.98 -2.41 11.53
C PHE A 68 -1.03 -1.21 11.53
N TYR A 69 -0.64 -0.78 10.33
CA TYR A 69 0.08 0.46 10.10
C TYR A 69 -0.53 1.16 8.88
N THR A 70 -1.21 2.26 9.14
CA THR A 70 -1.95 3.04 8.13
C THR A 70 -1.14 4.22 7.63
N SER A 71 -1.49 4.75 6.48
CA SER A 71 -0.90 6.00 5.98
C SER A 71 -1.19 7.20 6.90
N ALA A 72 -2.26 7.14 7.69
CA ALA A 72 -2.54 8.13 8.73
C ALA A 72 -1.49 8.10 9.85
N LEU A 73 -1.19 6.91 10.40
CA LEU A 73 -0.11 6.75 11.38
C LEU A 73 1.23 7.18 10.82
N ASN A 74 1.53 6.78 9.57
CA ASN A 74 2.77 7.15 8.91
C ASN A 74 2.92 8.67 8.77
N THR A 75 1.83 9.36 8.44
CA THR A 75 1.80 10.82 8.32
C THR A 75 2.04 11.51 9.67
N ALA A 76 1.39 11.03 10.72
CA ALA A 76 1.58 11.55 12.06
C ALA A 76 3.00 11.28 12.59
N ASP A 77 3.54 10.08 12.36
CA ASP A 77 4.92 9.74 12.71
C ASP A 77 5.92 10.62 11.98
N PHE A 78 5.74 10.82 10.65
CA PHE A 78 6.60 11.67 9.85
C PHE A 78 6.66 13.11 10.39
N LEU A 79 5.49 13.70 10.64
CA LEU A 79 5.42 15.07 11.17
C LEU A 79 5.99 15.18 12.59
N GLY A 80 5.67 14.22 13.46
CA GLY A 80 6.17 14.21 14.84
C GLY A 80 7.69 14.06 14.93
N GLU A 81 8.30 13.28 14.04
CA GLU A 81 9.75 13.03 14.04
C GLU A 81 10.55 14.11 13.30
N THR A 82 10.02 14.58 12.15
CA THR A 82 10.78 15.50 11.29
C THR A 82 10.48 16.98 11.54
N HIS A 83 9.31 17.29 12.08
CA HIS A 83 8.84 18.66 12.32
C HIS A 83 8.13 18.82 13.67
N PRO A 84 8.82 18.55 14.79
CA PRO A 84 8.23 18.70 16.12
C PRO A 84 7.67 20.11 16.34
N GLY A 85 6.45 20.17 16.90
CA GLY A 85 5.76 21.44 17.16
C GLY A 85 5.05 22.05 15.95
N CYS A 86 5.01 21.37 14.81
CA CYS A 86 4.21 21.83 13.66
C CYS A 86 2.71 21.82 13.95
N THR A 87 1.98 22.64 13.21
CA THR A 87 0.51 22.67 13.19
C THR A 87 0.01 22.26 11.80
N VAL A 88 -1.19 21.71 11.72
CA VAL A 88 -1.75 21.22 10.45
C VAL A 88 -3.16 21.76 10.23
N PHE A 89 -3.55 21.92 8.97
CA PHE A 89 -4.94 21.99 8.54
C PHE A 89 -5.30 20.68 7.85
N VAL A 90 -6.32 19.98 8.34
CA VAL A 90 -6.62 18.61 7.89
C VAL A 90 -7.84 18.57 6.97
N ILE A 91 -7.66 17.98 5.79
CA ILE A 91 -8.74 17.44 4.95
C ILE A 91 -8.68 15.93 5.09
N GLY A 92 -9.58 15.33 5.87
CA GLY A 92 -9.59 13.91 6.15
C GLY A 92 -10.55 13.56 7.29
N GLU A 93 -10.62 12.28 7.60
CA GLU A 93 -11.54 11.73 8.61
C GLU A 93 -10.83 11.04 9.77
N GLY A 94 -11.59 10.38 10.62
CA GLY A 94 -11.29 9.84 11.93
C GLY A 94 -9.88 9.32 12.16
N GLY A 95 -9.41 8.36 11.36
CA GLY A 95 -8.08 7.76 11.57
C GLY A 95 -6.94 8.77 11.48
N LEU A 96 -6.99 9.70 10.52
CA LEU A 96 -5.97 10.73 10.38
C LEU A 96 -6.02 11.73 11.54
N LEU A 97 -7.20 12.17 11.92
CA LEU A 97 -7.38 13.09 13.06
C LEU A 97 -6.91 12.46 14.37
N THR A 98 -7.25 11.20 14.59
CA THR A 98 -6.82 10.44 15.77
C THR A 98 -5.28 10.28 15.81
N ALA A 99 -4.67 9.86 14.70
CA ALA A 99 -3.22 9.69 14.62
C ALA A 99 -2.45 10.98 14.90
N LEU A 100 -2.90 12.11 14.35
CA LEU A 100 -2.31 13.42 14.61
C LEU A 100 -2.49 13.85 16.05
N HIS A 101 -3.68 13.63 16.64
CA HIS A 101 -3.96 13.93 18.04
C HIS A 101 -3.06 13.14 19.00
N GLU A 102 -2.89 11.85 18.78
CA GLU A 102 -1.99 10.98 19.58
C GLU A 102 -0.54 11.45 19.53
N ARG A 103 -0.09 12.02 18.43
CA ARG A 103 1.23 12.66 18.27
C ARG A 103 1.27 14.10 18.76
N ARG A 104 0.19 14.64 19.35
CA ARG A 104 0.07 16.01 19.84
C ARG A 104 0.34 17.06 18.76
N ILE A 105 -0.09 16.78 17.52
CA ILE A 105 0.00 17.69 16.39
C ILE A 105 -1.32 18.44 16.28
N PRO A 106 -1.37 19.76 16.59
CA PRO A 106 -2.61 20.52 16.60
C PRO A 106 -3.16 20.72 15.19
N ASN A 107 -4.50 20.55 15.06
CA ASN A 107 -5.23 20.95 13.85
C ASN A 107 -5.60 22.43 13.99
N ASP A 108 -4.82 23.31 13.34
CA ASP A 108 -4.97 24.76 13.35
C ASP A 108 -5.44 25.26 11.98
N GLY A 109 -6.59 25.92 11.95
CA GLY A 109 -7.14 26.49 10.72
C GLY A 109 -6.66 27.90 10.38
N LEU A 110 -5.85 28.56 11.22
CA LEU A 110 -5.45 29.95 11.00
C LEU A 110 -4.08 30.06 10.32
N HIS A 111 -3.06 29.48 10.91
CA HIS A 111 -1.66 29.55 10.43
C HIS A 111 -0.99 28.16 10.47
N PRO A 112 -1.50 27.15 9.75
CA PRO A 112 -0.93 25.83 9.77
C PRO A 112 0.44 25.80 9.07
N SER A 113 1.36 24.98 9.59
CA SER A 113 2.63 24.68 8.92
C SER A 113 2.43 23.79 7.69
N TYR A 114 1.38 22.97 7.74
CA TYR A 114 1.05 22.00 6.69
C TYR A 114 -0.46 21.94 6.45
N VAL A 115 -0.84 21.75 5.18
CA VAL A 115 -2.14 21.20 4.80
C VAL A 115 -1.94 19.70 4.60
N VAL A 116 -2.69 18.88 5.32
CA VAL A 116 -2.62 17.42 5.27
C VAL A 116 -3.91 16.87 4.67
N VAL A 117 -3.78 16.19 3.53
CA VAL A 117 -4.90 15.58 2.81
C VAL A 117 -4.92 14.08 3.06
N GLY A 118 -6.02 13.58 3.59
CA GLY A 118 -6.33 12.16 3.76
C GLY A 118 -7.64 11.78 3.10
N GLU A 119 -8.06 10.54 3.34
CA GLU A 119 -9.34 10.01 2.89
C GLU A 119 -10.50 10.66 3.64
N GLY A 120 -11.62 10.90 2.95
CA GLY A 120 -12.85 11.40 3.56
C GLY A 120 -13.69 12.27 2.64
N ALA A 121 -14.83 12.72 3.17
CA ALA A 121 -15.68 13.67 2.48
C ALA A 121 -15.04 15.07 2.45
N VAL A 122 -15.09 15.70 1.27
CA VAL A 122 -14.46 17.01 1.04
C VAL A 122 -15.50 18.01 0.56
N SER A 123 -15.60 19.16 1.24
CA SER A 123 -16.42 20.29 0.79
C SER A 123 -15.57 21.32 0.04
N MET A 124 -16.20 22.07 -0.86
CA MET A 124 -15.53 23.19 -1.55
C MET A 124 -15.04 24.26 -0.57
N GLU A 125 -15.74 24.45 0.54
CA GLU A 125 -15.32 25.38 1.60
C GLU A 125 -13.99 24.93 2.23
N LYS A 126 -13.86 23.64 2.57
CA LYS A 126 -12.60 23.06 3.07
C LYS A 126 -11.46 23.18 2.06
N LEU A 127 -11.74 22.95 0.77
CA LEU A 127 -10.75 23.11 -0.31
C LEU A 127 -10.30 24.56 -0.45
N ALA A 128 -11.22 25.52 -0.43
CA ALA A 128 -10.90 26.95 -0.48
C ALA A 128 -10.06 27.39 0.71
N LYS A 129 -10.37 26.87 1.91
CA LYS A 129 -9.57 27.14 3.12
C LYS A 129 -8.17 26.56 3.01
N ALA A 130 -8.05 25.29 2.54
CA ALA A 130 -6.76 24.64 2.32
C ALA A 130 -5.91 25.42 1.30
N HIS A 131 -6.52 25.82 0.18
CA HIS A 131 -5.88 26.66 -0.82
C HIS A 131 -5.31 27.93 -0.19
N SER A 132 -6.12 28.68 0.57
CA SER A 132 -5.67 29.88 1.26
C SER A 132 -4.53 29.62 2.26
N CYS A 133 -4.55 28.50 2.98
CA CYS A 133 -3.44 28.11 3.85
C CYS A 133 -2.15 27.86 3.07
N ILE A 134 -2.23 27.19 1.91
CA ILE A 134 -1.07 26.90 1.05
C ILE A 134 -0.53 28.19 0.44
N GLU A 135 -1.37 29.11 -0.03
CA GLU A 135 -0.99 30.43 -0.49
C GLU A 135 -0.30 31.24 0.64
N GLY A 136 -0.76 31.08 1.89
CA GLY A 136 -0.18 31.64 3.09
C GLY A 136 1.16 31.00 3.52
N GLY A 137 1.65 30.00 2.80
CA GLY A 137 2.96 29.37 3.03
C GLY A 137 2.93 27.97 3.65
N ALA A 138 1.75 27.40 3.95
CA ALA A 138 1.65 26.02 4.40
C ALA A 138 2.12 25.04 3.31
N ARG A 139 2.86 23.99 3.71
CA ARG A 139 3.30 22.94 2.79
C ARG A 139 2.22 21.87 2.62
N LEU A 140 2.09 21.32 1.42
CA LEU A 140 1.07 20.32 1.09
C LEU A 140 1.60 18.89 1.30
N LEU A 141 0.91 18.12 2.14
CA LEU A 141 1.11 16.68 2.36
C LEU A 141 -0.15 15.92 1.99
N ALA A 142 0.02 14.70 1.47
CA ALA A 142 -1.07 13.76 1.29
C ALA A 142 -0.72 12.40 1.92
N THR A 143 -1.70 11.76 2.52
CA THR A 143 -1.51 10.47 3.17
C THR A 143 -1.16 9.35 2.19
N ASN A 144 -1.64 9.45 0.95
CA ASN A 144 -1.39 8.48 -0.13
C ASN A 144 -1.60 9.12 -1.52
N PRO A 145 -1.08 8.50 -2.60
CA PRO A 145 -1.25 8.98 -3.97
C PRO A 145 -2.52 8.47 -4.66
N ASP A 146 -3.39 7.73 -3.97
CA ASP A 146 -4.50 7.01 -4.58
C ASP A 146 -5.56 8.00 -5.08
N ASN A 147 -5.83 7.98 -6.38
CA ASN A 147 -6.76 8.92 -7.00
C ASN A 147 -8.22 8.59 -6.72
N TRP A 148 -8.53 7.35 -6.38
CA TRP A 148 -9.85 6.88 -6.03
C TRP A 148 -9.76 5.77 -4.98
N CYS A 149 -10.84 5.61 -4.23
CA CYS A 149 -11.00 4.51 -3.30
C CYS A 149 -12.37 3.84 -3.51
N PRO A 150 -12.49 2.52 -3.31
CA PRO A 150 -13.76 1.82 -3.42
C PRO A 150 -14.72 2.27 -2.31
N VAL A 151 -16.01 2.37 -2.66
CA VAL A 151 -17.10 2.58 -1.71
C VAL A 151 -18.02 1.37 -1.82
N SER A 152 -18.34 0.75 -0.70
CA SER A 152 -19.18 -0.44 -0.67
C SER A 152 -20.48 -0.22 -1.47
N SER A 153 -20.76 -1.09 -2.44
CA SER A 153 -21.94 -1.14 -3.31
C SER A 153 -22.21 0.06 -4.25
N GLU A 154 -21.50 1.17 -4.13
CA GLU A 154 -21.81 2.42 -4.85
C GLU A 154 -20.72 2.85 -5.84
N GLY A 155 -19.71 2.00 -6.10
CA GLY A 155 -18.63 2.32 -7.03
C GLY A 155 -17.38 2.88 -6.35
N THR A 156 -16.84 4.00 -6.87
CA THR A 156 -15.62 4.63 -6.35
C THR A 156 -15.88 6.09 -5.97
N ARG A 157 -15.09 6.60 -5.02
CA ARG A 157 -15.02 8.04 -4.69
C ARG A 157 -13.60 8.58 -4.92
N PRO A 158 -13.44 9.90 -5.11
CA PRO A 158 -12.10 10.51 -5.13
C PRO A 158 -11.32 10.19 -3.85
N GLY A 159 -10.07 9.75 -4.01
CA GLY A 159 -9.13 9.48 -2.94
C GLY A 159 -8.33 10.72 -2.52
N ALA A 160 -7.42 10.52 -1.58
CA ALA A 160 -6.52 11.58 -1.10
C ALA A 160 -5.65 12.14 -2.22
N GLY A 161 -5.17 11.29 -3.14
CA GLY A 161 -4.38 11.71 -4.30
C GLY A 161 -5.14 12.68 -5.23
N ALA A 162 -6.41 12.41 -5.54
CA ALA A 162 -7.22 13.31 -6.37
C ALA A 162 -7.47 14.66 -5.67
N THR A 163 -7.73 14.65 -4.36
CA THR A 163 -7.90 15.87 -3.57
C THR A 163 -6.60 16.69 -3.52
N ALA A 164 -5.47 16.01 -3.33
CA ALA A 164 -4.16 16.66 -3.38
C ALA A 164 -3.86 17.26 -4.76
N ALA A 165 -4.17 16.52 -5.84
CA ALA A 165 -3.98 16.99 -7.21
C ALA A 165 -4.82 18.25 -7.52
N PHE A 166 -6.05 18.35 -6.98
CA PHE A 166 -6.84 19.58 -7.07
C PHE A 166 -6.09 20.76 -6.43
N LEU A 167 -5.54 20.58 -5.23
CA LEU A 167 -4.77 21.64 -4.55
C LEU A 167 -3.45 21.95 -5.26
N GLU A 168 -2.77 20.95 -5.79
CA GLU A 168 -1.57 21.15 -6.62
C GLU A 168 -1.87 22.02 -7.84
N ALA A 169 -2.95 21.70 -8.57
CA ALA A 169 -3.35 22.42 -9.76
C ALA A 169 -3.76 23.87 -9.45
N SER A 170 -4.46 24.10 -8.34
CA SER A 170 -4.96 25.42 -7.97
C SER A 170 -3.90 26.35 -7.36
N THR A 171 -2.88 25.78 -6.67
CA THR A 171 -1.86 26.56 -5.97
C THR A 171 -0.49 26.53 -6.65
N GLY A 172 -0.26 25.65 -7.62
CA GLY A 172 1.06 25.41 -8.20
C GLY A 172 2.08 24.76 -7.24
N ARG A 173 1.65 24.34 -6.05
CA ARG A 173 2.51 23.69 -5.04
C ARG A 173 2.39 22.17 -5.14
N ARG A 174 3.53 21.47 -5.02
CA ARG A 174 3.54 20.00 -5.06
C ARG A 174 3.26 19.39 -3.71
N ALA A 175 2.43 18.34 -3.70
CA ALA A 175 2.20 17.52 -2.52
C ALA A 175 3.36 16.53 -2.30
N TYR A 176 3.67 16.25 -1.03
CA TYR A 176 4.50 15.13 -0.66
C TYR A 176 3.62 13.99 -0.16
N TYR A 177 3.65 12.85 -0.85
CA TYR A 177 2.80 11.70 -0.59
C TYR A 177 3.51 10.74 0.37
N LEU A 178 2.88 10.42 1.49
CA LEU A 178 3.47 9.62 2.58
C LEU A 178 3.04 8.15 2.59
N GLY A 179 2.00 7.76 1.84
CA GLY A 179 1.60 6.37 1.67
C GLY A 179 2.52 5.58 0.73
N LYS A 180 2.29 4.28 0.61
CA LYS A 180 2.97 3.45 -0.39
C LYS A 180 2.89 4.11 -1.77
N PRO A 181 3.97 4.15 -2.54
CA PRO A 181 5.25 3.45 -2.42
C PRO A 181 6.32 4.22 -1.62
N ASN A 182 5.98 5.23 -0.80
CA ASN A 182 6.94 6.04 -0.10
C ASN A 182 7.85 5.21 0.83
N GLY A 183 9.16 5.34 0.66
CA GLY A 183 10.15 4.57 1.42
C GLY A 183 10.10 4.80 2.93
N TYR A 184 9.67 5.98 3.40
CA TYR A 184 9.50 6.24 4.83
C TYR A 184 8.45 5.30 5.44
N MET A 185 7.34 5.03 4.74
CA MET A 185 6.30 4.10 5.20
C MET A 185 6.84 2.67 5.35
N PHE A 186 7.60 2.19 4.37
CA PHE A 186 8.23 0.86 4.43
C PHE A 186 9.28 0.78 5.54
N HIS A 187 10.08 1.83 5.74
CA HIS A 187 11.04 1.91 6.84
C HIS A 187 10.34 1.81 8.21
N ARG A 188 9.25 2.56 8.40
CA ARG A 188 8.48 2.55 9.65
C ARG A 188 7.80 1.20 9.89
N ALA A 189 7.19 0.63 8.85
CA ALA A 189 6.56 -0.68 8.93
C ALA A 189 7.59 -1.79 9.28
N ARG A 190 8.80 -1.74 8.69
CA ARG A 190 9.90 -2.63 9.05
C ARG A 190 10.29 -2.49 10.54
N ARG A 191 10.42 -1.28 11.05
CA ARG A 191 10.70 -1.06 12.48
C ARG A 191 9.62 -1.66 13.36
N LYS A 192 8.35 -1.47 13.02
CA LYS A 192 7.21 -2.06 13.74
C LYS A 192 7.27 -3.59 13.75
N LEU A 193 7.63 -4.23 12.63
CA LEU A 193 7.86 -5.68 12.60
C LEU A 193 8.98 -6.12 13.58
N VAL A 194 10.11 -5.41 13.61
CA VAL A 194 11.22 -5.72 14.53
C VAL A 194 10.80 -5.52 15.97
N GLU A 195 10.04 -4.49 16.30
CA GLU A 195 9.48 -4.27 17.64
C GLU A 195 8.59 -5.45 18.08
N MET A 196 7.78 -6.00 17.17
CA MET A 196 6.93 -7.18 17.44
C MET A 196 7.74 -8.46 17.73
N THR A 197 9.00 -8.54 17.32
CA THR A 197 9.88 -9.66 17.62
C THR A 197 10.66 -9.49 18.93
N GLY A 198 10.38 -8.43 19.70
CA GLY A 198 11.19 -8.08 20.87
C GLY A 198 12.60 -7.59 20.52
N GLY A 199 12.78 -7.01 19.33
CA GLY A 199 14.06 -6.49 18.84
C GLY A 199 14.95 -7.51 18.12
N SER A 200 14.48 -8.77 17.97
CA SER A 200 15.23 -9.76 17.18
C SER A 200 15.27 -9.39 15.72
N SER A 201 16.42 -9.59 15.06
CA SER A 201 16.56 -9.34 13.62
C SER A 201 15.68 -10.30 12.81
N LEU A 202 15.11 -9.79 11.74
CA LEU A 202 14.44 -10.58 10.70
C LEU A 202 15.45 -10.85 9.59
N GLU A 203 15.50 -12.07 9.11
CA GLU A 203 16.38 -12.46 8.01
C GLU A 203 15.81 -11.99 6.68
N GLU A 204 14.49 -12.08 6.56
CA GLU A 204 13.75 -11.64 5.37
C GLU A 204 12.50 -10.88 5.76
N ILE A 205 12.12 -9.93 4.92
CA ILE A 205 10.83 -9.25 4.99
C ILE A 205 10.18 -9.32 3.62
N VAL A 206 8.94 -9.76 3.60
CA VAL A 206 8.11 -9.91 2.41
C VAL A 206 6.98 -8.89 2.46
N MET A 207 6.83 -8.10 1.41
CA MET A 207 5.61 -7.34 1.14
C MET A 207 4.69 -8.16 0.26
N ILE A 208 3.45 -8.35 0.69
CA ILE A 208 2.39 -8.99 -0.08
C ILE A 208 1.38 -7.91 -0.45
N GLY A 209 1.18 -7.69 -1.74
CA GLY A 209 0.27 -6.66 -2.24
C GLY A 209 -0.31 -7.01 -3.60
N ASP A 210 -1.29 -6.25 -4.03
CA ASP A 210 -2.00 -6.47 -5.30
C ASP A 210 -1.70 -5.39 -6.35
N THR A 211 -1.01 -4.31 -5.96
CA THR A 211 -0.79 -3.14 -6.82
C THR A 211 0.69 -2.94 -7.11
N MET A 212 1.03 -2.97 -8.42
CA MET A 212 2.41 -2.82 -8.88
C MET A 212 3.02 -1.47 -8.48
N GLU A 213 2.29 -0.36 -8.63
CA GLU A 213 2.81 0.99 -8.44
C GLU A 213 3.04 1.35 -6.97
N THR A 214 2.33 0.72 -6.04
CA THR A 214 2.40 1.02 -4.61
C THR A 214 3.13 -0.04 -3.82
N ASP A 215 2.62 -1.27 -3.83
CA ASP A 215 3.13 -2.37 -3.01
C ASP A 215 4.45 -2.92 -3.54
N ILE A 216 4.43 -3.31 -4.82
CA ILE A 216 5.55 -4.01 -5.43
C ILE A 216 6.72 -3.06 -5.64
N ARG A 217 6.45 -1.89 -6.23
CA ARG A 217 7.46 -0.85 -6.39
C ARG A 217 8.07 -0.45 -5.05
N GLY A 218 7.23 -0.12 -4.07
CA GLY A 218 7.71 0.32 -2.77
C GLY A 218 8.54 -0.74 -2.05
N ALA A 219 8.16 -2.02 -2.14
CA ALA A 219 8.92 -3.13 -1.58
C ALA A 219 10.31 -3.27 -2.25
N ILE A 220 10.35 -3.24 -3.58
CA ILE A 220 11.60 -3.34 -4.34
C ILE A 220 12.53 -2.17 -4.01
N GLU A 221 12.02 -0.93 -4.02
CA GLU A 221 12.79 0.27 -3.68
C GLU A 221 13.27 0.26 -2.21
N ALA A 222 12.53 -0.42 -1.31
CA ALA A 222 12.94 -0.63 0.08
C ALA A 222 13.87 -1.83 0.30
N GLY A 223 14.24 -2.58 -0.75
CA GLY A 223 15.08 -3.76 -0.68
C GLY A 223 14.41 -4.98 -0.03
N LEU A 224 13.08 -5.09 -0.14
CA LEU A 224 12.27 -6.18 0.39
C LEU A 224 11.89 -7.17 -0.73
N HIS A 225 11.53 -8.40 -0.34
CA HIS A 225 10.85 -9.31 -1.26
C HIS A 225 9.43 -8.82 -1.53
N ALA A 226 9.02 -8.84 -2.80
CA ALA A 226 7.73 -8.37 -3.26
C ALA A 226 6.91 -9.53 -3.84
N TYR A 227 5.82 -9.89 -3.16
CA TYR A 227 4.87 -10.92 -3.61
C TYR A 227 3.61 -10.26 -4.11
N LEU A 228 3.35 -10.39 -5.42
CA LEU A 228 2.13 -9.90 -6.04
C LEU A 228 1.03 -10.96 -5.94
N VAL A 229 -0.14 -10.58 -5.47
CA VAL A 229 -1.36 -11.40 -5.57
C VAL A 229 -2.27 -10.87 -6.68
N LEU A 230 -2.84 -11.79 -7.47
CA LEU A 230 -3.73 -11.45 -8.59
C LEU A 230 -5.21 -11.37 -8.17
N SER A 231 -5.48 -11.43 -6.86
CA SER A 231 -6.82 -11.28 -6.31
C SER A 231 -7.32 -9.84 -6.27
N GLY A 232 -6.48 -8.86 -6.60
CA GLY A 232 -6.78 -7.42 -6.49
C GLY A 232 -6.74 -6.67 -7.81
N SER A 233 -6.05 -5.53 -7.83
CA SER A 233 -6.09 -4.52 -8.90
C SER A 233 -5.26 -4.91 -10.12
N THR A 234 -4.09 -5.53 -9.93
CA THR A 234 -3.17 -5.86 -11.02
C THR A 234 -3.60 -7.13 -11.76
N GLN A 235 -3.67 -7.05 -13.08
CA GLN A 235 -3.90 -8.20 -13.96
C GLN A 235 -2.56 -8.78 -14.43
N ALA A 236 -2.48 -10.11 -14.59
CA ALA A 236 -1.25 -10.79 -15.00
C ALA A 236 -0.68 -10.27 -16.35
N GLU A 237 -1.56 -9.92 -17.27
CA GLU A 237 -1.22 -9.40 -18.59
C GLU A 237 -0.52 -8.04 -18.56
N SER A 238 -0.84 -7.20 -17.56
CA SER A 238 -0.24 -5.87 -17.42
C SER A 238 1.21 -5.90 -16.92
N LEU A 239 1.68 -7.04 -16.39
CA LEU A 239 3.03 -7.14 -15.83
C LEU A 239 4.13 -6.90 -16.85
N ILE A 240 3.86 -7.12 -18.13
CA ILE A 240 4.81 -6.86 -19.21
C ILE A 240 5.11 -5.36 -19.38
N ASP A 241 4.23 -4.49 -18.95
CA ASP A 241 4.38 -3.05 -19.08
C ASP A 241 5.30 -2.44 -18.01
N TYR A 242 5.66 -3.23 -16.96
CA TYR A 242 6.49 -2.76 -15.86
C TYR A 242 7.96 -3.12 -16.05
N VAL A 243 8.84 -2.15 -15.81
CA VAL A 243 10.31 -2.35 -15.87
C VAL A 243 10.86 -3.08 -14.64
N TYR A 244 10.08 -3.18 -13.58
CA TYR A 244 10.37 -3.96 -12.37
C TYR A 244 9.40 -5.13 -12.25
N GLN A 245 9.85 -6.19 -11.58
CA GLN A 245 9.07 -7.41 -11.47
C GLN A 245 8.97 -7.85 -10.01
N PRO A 246 7.81 -8.41 -9.58
CA PRO A 246 7.70 -8.99 -8.26
C PRO A 246 8.65 -10.19 -8.08
N THR A 247 9.04 -10.47 -6.84
CA THR A 247 9.80 -11.68 -6.50
C THR A 247 8.99 -12.95 -6.79
N ARG A 248 7.67 -12.89 -6.51
CA ARG A 248 6.72 -13.98 -6.80
C ARG A 248 5.37 -13.40 -7.22
N VAL A 249 4.64 -14.15 -8.06
CA VAL A 249 3.25 -13.88 -8.41
C VAL A 249 2.39 -15.05 -7.94
N LEU A 250 1.33 -14.75 -7.23
CA LEU A 250 0.42 -15.68 -6.58
C LEU A 250 -1.00 -15.42 -7.06
N GLY A 251 -1.84 -16.44 -7.07
CA GLY A 251 -3.27 -16.25 -7.34
C GLY A 251 -3.95 -15.44 -6.23
N SER A 252 -3.63 -15.77 -4.97
CA SER A 252 -4.07 -15.05 -3.78
C SER A 252 -3.16 -15.41 -2.60
N VAL A 253 -3.42 -14.84 -1.42
CA VAL A 253 -2.72 -15.20 -0.17
C VAL A 253 -2.93 -16.67 0.23
N ALA A 254 -3.96 -17.35 -0.29
CA ALA A 254 -4.20 -18.76 -0.04
C ALA A 254 -3.01 -19.65 -0.47
N ASP A 255 -2.25 -19.22 -1.49
CA ASP A 255 -1.11 -19.97 -2.01
C ASP A 255 0.06 -20.05 -1.01
N LEU A 256 0.05 -19.22 0.05
CA LEU A 256 1.09 -19.20 1.10
C LEU A 256 0.74 -20.05 2.33
N ILE A 257 -0.48 -20.57 2.44
CA ILE A 257 -0.96 -21.26 3.66
C ILE A 257 -0.09 -22.49 3.99
N GLU A 258 0.20 -23.33 3.02
CA GLU A 258 1.01 -24.53 3.22
C GLU A 258 2.46 -24.20 3.61
N GLU A 259 3.04 -23.14 3.06
CA GLU A 259 4.38 -22.69 3.44
C GLU A 259 4.42 -22.24 4.91
N LEU A 260 3.43 -21.47 5.33
CA LEU A 260 3.32 -20.99 6.72
C LEU A 260 3.11 -22.13 7.71
N ARG A 261 2.30 -23.14 7.35
CA ARG A 261 2.02 -24.30 8.21
C ARG A 261 3.20 -25.26 8.30
N SER A 262 3.90 -25.48 7.20
CA SER A 262 5.01 -26.44 7.14
C SER A 262 6.36 -25.82 7.50
N GLY A 263 6.49 -24.49 7.48
CA GLY A 263 7.78 -23.78 7.62
C GLY A 263 8.75 -24.05 6.47
N LYS A 264 8.28 -24.60 5.34
CA LYS A 264 9.09 -24.90 4.16
C LYS A 264 8.58 -24.15 2.95
N PRO A 265 9.46 -23.55 2.13
CA PRO A 265 9.05 -22.95 0.86
C PRO A 265 8.33 -23.99 -0.01
N SER A 266 7.26 -23.59 -0.70
CA SER A 266 6.58 -24.48 -1.63
C SER A 266 7.42 -24.70 -2.87
N SER A 267 7.77 -25.95 -3.16
CA SER A 267 8.49 -26.35 -4.38
C SER A 267 7.75 -26.01 -5.69
N ARG A 268 6.48 -25.65 -5.61
CA ARG A 268 5.65 -25.27 -6.77
C ARG A 268 5.88 -23.86 -7.28
N LEU A 269 6.56 -23.00 -6.53
CA LEU A 269 6.62 -21.57 -6.78
C LEU A 269 8.03 -21.04 -7.14
N ASP A 270 9.04 -21.91 -7.24
CA ASP A 270 10.41 -21.58 -7.68
C ASP A 270 10.55 -21.42 -9.21
N SER A 271 9.46 -21.39 -9.95
CA SER A 271 9.52 -21.01 -11.36
C SER A 271 9.52 -19.50 -11.46
N PRO A 272 10.56 -18.88 -12.05
CA PRO A 272 10.47 -17.49 -12.45
C PRO A 272 9.22 -17.39 -13.33
N VAL A 273 8.24 -16.66 -12.83
CA VAL A 273 6.97 -16.44 -13.48
C VAL A 273 7.27 -15.85 -14.85
N PHE A 274 6.86 -16.49 -15.84
CA PHE A 274 6.43 -16.06 -17.15
C PHE A 274 6.79 -17.09 -18.19
N SER A 275 5.90 -18.07 -18.35
CA SER A 275 5.62 -18.58 -19.69
C SER A 275 4.55 -17.65 -20.27
N LEU A 276 4.94 -16.45 -20.68
CA LEU A 276 4.08 -15.61 -21.51
C LEU A 276 3.77 -16.37 -22.79
N PRO A 277 2.52 -16.41 -23.27
CA PRO A 277 2.22 -16.95 -24.60
C PRO A 277 3.06 -16.19 -25.63
N GLY A 278 4.01 -16.88 -26.27
CA GLY A 278 4.89 -16.31 -27.30
C GLY A 278 6.36 -16.15 -26.94
N VAL A 279 6.80 -16.39 -25.70
CA VAL A 279 8.22 -16.35 -25.32
C VAL A 279 8.83 -17.77 -25.36
N LYS A 280 9.58 -18.09 -26.38
CA LYS A 280 10.35 -19.34 -26.45
C LYS A 280 11.73 -19.17 -25.78
N ARG A 281 12.01 -19.96 -24.73
CA ARG A 281 13.33 -20.05 -24.12
C ARG A 281 14.30 -20.77 -25.11
N ARG A 282 15.37 -20.11 -25.49
CA ARG A 282 16.55 -20.79 -26.10
C ARG A 282 17.52 -21.14 -24.96
N ARG A 283 17.79 -22.41 -24.78
CA ARG A 283 18.94 -22.88 -23.98
C ARG A 283 20.23 -22.56 -24.77
N VAL A 284 21.00 -21.63 -24.28
CA VAL A 284 22.40 -21.44 -24.72
C VAL A 284 23.28 -21.83 -23.55
N GLY A 285 24.21 -22.71 -23.77
CA GLY A 285 24.99 -23.45 -22.79
C GLY A 285 25.50 -22.62 -21.61
N ASN A 286 25.33 -23.17 -20.42
CA ASN A 286 25.89 -22.86 -19.09
C ASN A 286 26.00 -21.40 -18.63
N ARG A 287 25.29 -20.44 -19.24
CA ARG A 287 25.03 -19.10 -18.68
C ARG A 287 23.60 -18.76 -19.02
N HIS A 288 22.78 -18.47 -17.97
CA HIS A 288 21.41 -18.01 -18.16
C HIS A 288 21.45 -16.56 -18.67
N GLN A 289 21.28 -16.37 -19.95
CA GLN A 289 20.97 -15.10 -20.58
C GLN A 289 19.59 -15.24 -21.23
N THR A 290 18.65 -14.37 -20.85
CA THR A 290 17.29 -14.36 -21.39
C THR A 290 17.26 -13.33 -22.52
N ASP A 291 17.24 -13.77 -23.78
CA ASP A 291 16.97 -12.90 -24.92
C ASP A 291 15.46 -12.82 -25.15
N ILE A 292 14.91 -11.65 -25.01
CA ILE A 292 13.50 -11.36 -25.28
C ILE A 292 13.39 -10.94 -26.77
N GLN A 293 12.85 -11.81 -27.59
CA GLN A 293 12.43 -11.41 -28.96
C GLN A 293 10.97 -10.94 -28.93
N VAL A 294 10.78 -9.62 -29.01
CA VAL A 294 9.47 -9.02 -29.16
C VAL A 294 9.04 -9.04 -30.62
N HIS A 295 8.01 -9.81 -30.95
CA HIS A 295 7.35 -9.74 -32.27
C HIS A 295 6.43 -8.51 -32.27
N ASN A 296 6.94 -7.39 -32.76
CA ASN A 296 6.18 -6.16 -33.00
C ASN A 296 5.16 -6.38 -34.13
N LYS A 297 3.89 -6.62 -33.79
CA LYS A 297 2.79 -6.38 -34.74
C LYS A 297 2.46 -4.90 -34.70
N PRO A 298 2.43 -4.20 -35.86
CA PRO A 298 2.07 -2.78 -35.87
C PRO A 298 0.62 -2.57 -35.45
N ARG A 299 0.41 -1.63 -34.53
CA ARG A 299 -0.93 -1.18 -34.11
C ARG A 299 -1.65 -0.52 -35.30
N PRO A 300 -2.96 -0.78 -35.51
CA PRO A 300 -3.75 -0.03 -36.48
C PRO A 300 -3.83 1.44 -36.08
N ARG A 301 -3.55 2.34 -37.02
CA ARG A 301 -3.69 3.79 -36.82
C ARG A 301 -5.18 4.14 -36.67
N ALA A 302 -5.52 4.88 -35.61
CA ALA A 302 -6.83 5.46 -35.46
C ALA A 302 -7.10 6.50 -36.60
N PRO A 303 -8.32 6.60 -37.12
CA PRO A 303 -8.65 7.59 -38.14
C PRO A 303 -8.64 9.01 -37.53
N MET A 304 -7.91 9.92 -38.19
CA MET A 304 -8.00 11.35 -37.92
C MET A 304 -9.39 11.83 -38.40
N THR A 305 -10.22 12.32 -37.49
CA THR A 305 -11.37 13.16 -37.82
C THR A 305 -10.91 14.61 -37.89
N ARG A 306 -11.28 15.22 -39.02
CA ARG A 306 -11.14 16.68 -39.29
C ARG A 306 -12.12 17.47 -38.42
#